data_31c0b161857cbd4e187cc6f201fde7e3
#
_entry.id   31c0b161857cbd4e187cc6f201fde7e3
#
_cell.length_a   1.000
_cell.length_b   1.000
_cell.length_c   1.000
_cell.angle_alpha   90.00
_cell.angle_beta   90.00
_cell.angle_gamma   90.00
#
_symmetry.space_group_name_H-M   'P 1'
#
loop_
_entity.id
_entity.type
_entity.pdbx_description
1 polymer ?
#
loop_
_entity_poly.entity_id
_entity_poly.type
_entity_poly.pdbx_seq_one_letter_code
_entity_poly.pdbx_strand_id
1 'polypeptide(L)'
;FVNQKVGSSLKASIDEYQKNKVDGNACCDYGYHGVVYDANDALFEEIEHMPEYGVTSLKLFMAYRGQPYHCDDDAVLKALQASKKSGVTIMVHAESADMIATLQKQVAASGVTGPIGHALSRPPVVEEEAVSRAAYLAELAAAPIYIVHVTAKGAMEVIRDRYEKGVPVVELENGLLP
;
A
#
# COMPACT_ATOMS: atom_id res chain seq x y z
N PHE A 1 7.67 4.56 9.04
CA PHE A 1 6.98 3.29 8.75
C PHE A 1 7.42 2.23 9.74
N VAL A 2 6.45 1.52 10.34
CA VAL A 2 6.71 0.40 11.26
C VAL A 2 6.21 -0.88 10.60
N ASN A 3 7.16 -1.79 10.33
CA ASN A 3 6.84 -3.06 9.69
C ASN A 3 6.25 -4.04 10.71
N GLN A 4 5.07 -4.59 10.40
CA GLN A 4 4.51 -5.72 11.15
C GLN A 4 5.47 -6.90 11.09
N LYS A 5 5.71 -7.56 12.20
CA LYS A 5 6.40 -8.87 12.18
C LYS A 5 5.42 -9.96 11.80
N VAL A 6 5.78 -10.80 10.85
CA VAL A 6 4.96 -11.97 10.45
C VAL A 6 4.63 -12.82 11.68
N GLY A 7 3.37 -13.18 11.83
CA GLY A 7 2.86 -13.92 12.99
C GLY A 7 2.67 -13.08 14.27
N SER A 8 2.83 -11.74 14.19
CA SER A 8 2.62 -10.83 15.32
C SER A 8 1.53 -9.82 14.99
N SER A 9 0.91 -9.25 16.03
CA SER A 9 0.01 -8.12 15.82
C SER A 9 0.78 -6.89 15.37
N LEU A 10 0.12 -6.00 14.62
CA LEU A 10 0.71 -4.73 14.21
C LEU A 10 0.99 -3.85 15.43
N LYS A 11 0.06 -3.83 16.40
CA LYS A 11 0.27 -3.10 17.65
C LYS A 11 1.53 -3.53 18.39
N ALA A 12 1.75 -4.84 18.56
CA ALA A 12 2.95 -5.35 19.21
C ALA A 12 4.23 -4.91 18.48
N SER A 13 4.20 -4.87 17.15
CA SER A 13 5.32 -4.39 16.33
C SER A 13 5.57 -2.89 16.52
N ILE A 14 4.50 -2.09 16.68
CA ILE A 14 4.57 -0.66 16.97
C ILE A 14 5.13 -0.42 18.37
N ASP A 15 4.63 -1.13 19.40
CA ASP A 15 5.11 -0.99 20.78
C ASP A 15 6.60 -1.33 20.89
N GLU A 16 7.03 -2.39 20.20
CA GLU A 16 8.45 -2.75 20.15
C GLU A 16 9.29 -1.69 19.42
N TYR A 17 8.80 -1.17 18.30
CA TYR A 17 9.50 -0.11 17.58
C TYR A 17 9.60 1.16 18.42
N GLN A 18 8.52 1.56 19.07
CA GLN A 18 8.47 2.68 20.00
C GLN A 18 9.58 2.55 21.05
N LYS A 19 9.58 1.43 21.76
CA LYS A 19 10.54 1.17 22.84
C LYS A 19 12.00 1.14 22.37
N ASN A 20 12.26 0.52 21.22
CA ASN A 20 13.64 0.23 20.80
C ASN A 20 14.25 1.30 19.92
N LYS A 21 13.44 2.14 19.27
CA LYS A 21 13.92 3.10 18.26
C LYS A 21 13.56 4.54 18.57
N VAL A 22 12.46 4.78 19.27
CA VAL A 22 11.91 6.13 19.43
C VAL A 22 12.11 6.67 20.83
N ASP A 23 11.80 5.89 21.86
CA ASP A 23 11.93 6.31 23.26
C ASP A 23 13.37 6.71 23.57
N GLY A 24 13.52 7.96 24.02
CA GLY A 24 14.81 8.55 24.34
C GLY A 24 15.66 8.98 23.12
N ASN A 25 15.19 8.76 21.88
CA ASN A 25 15.93 9.13 20.66
C ASN A 25 15.22 10.19 19.81
N ALA A 26 13.88 10.29 19.90
CA ALA A 26 13.14 11.28 19.13
C ALA A 26 13.41 12.70 19.64
N CYS A 27 13.74 13.61 18.73
CA CYS A 27 14.00 15.02 19.01
C CYS A 27 12.87 15.95 18.54
N CYS A 28 11.79 15.39 18.02
CA CYS A 28 10.61 16.12 17.55
C CYS A 28 9.36 15.26 17.76
N ASP A 29 8.19 15.85 17.55
CA ASP A 29 6.92 15.13 17.49
C ASP A 29 6.95 14.12 16.35
N TYR A 30 6.28 12.99 16.53
CA TYR A 30 6.26 11.89 15.56
C TYR A 30 4.90 11.18 15.56
N GLY A 31 4.66 10.45 14.48
CA GLY A 31 3.56 9.50 14.33
C GLY A 31 4.03 8.29 13.54
N TYR A 32 3.16 7.30 13.39
CA TYR A 32 3.49 6.06 12.70
C TYR A 32 2.58 5.79 11.52
N HIS A 33 3.19 5.30 10.44
CA HIS A 33 2.50 4.51 9.42
C HIS A 33 2.80 3.04 9.69
N GLY A 34 1.77 2.22 9.89
CA GLY A 34 1.93 0.77 9.97
C GLY A 34 2.14 0.17 8.58
N VAL A 35 2.97 -0.86 8.47
CA VAL A 35 3.17 -1.63 7.22
C VAL A 35 2.70 -3.05 7.45
N VAL A 36 1.77 -3.51 6.60
CA VAL A 36 1.20 -4.85 6.68
C VAL A 36 2.15 -5.87 6.05
N TYR A 37 2.51 -6.89 6.83
CA TYR A 37 3.35 -8.02 6.40
C TYR A 37 2.65 -9.37 6.57
N ASP A 38 1.51 -9.39 7.24
CA ASP A 38 0.73 -10.59 7.47
C ASP A 38 -0.75 -10.21 7.48
N ALA A 39 -1.34 -10.20 6.28
CA ALA A 39 -2.73 -9.84 6.06
C ALA A 39 -3.65 -11.03 6.42
N ASN A 40 -4.06 -11.10 7.68
CA ASN A 40 -4.94 -12.13 8.20
C ASN A 40 -6.16 -11.53 8.93
N ASP A 41 -7.12 -12.36 9.30
CA ASP A 41 -8.38 -11.88 9.90
C ASP A 41 -8.14 -11.10 11.22
N ALA A 42 -7.16 -11.49 12.02
CA ALA A 42 -6.82 -10.76 13.25
C ALA A 42 -6.29 -9.35 12.97
N LEU A 43 -5.52 -9.16 11.88
CA LEU A 43 -5.09 -7.83 11.44
C LEU A 43 -6.29 -6.96 11.05
N PHE A 44 -7.26 -7.50 10.31
CA PHE A 44 -8.42 -6.72 9.88
C PHE A 44 -9.28 -6.26 11.07
N GLU A 45 -9.43 -7.08 12.10
CA GLU A 45 -10.03 -6.67 13.37
C GLU A 45 -9.20 -5.59 14.08
N GLU A 46 -7.87 -5.73 14.07
CA GLU A 46 -6.94 -4.78 14.69
C GLU A 46 -6.99 -3.40 14.02
N ILE A 47 -7.23 -3.30 12.70
CA ILE A 47 -7.37 -2.03 11.96
C ILE A 47 -8.46 -1.15 12.57
N GLU A 48 -9.54 -1.72 13.08
CA GLU A 48 -10.63 -0.97 13.71
C GLU A 48 -10.17 -0.23 14.97
N HIS A 49 -9.10 -0.69 15.63
CA HIS A 49 -8.55 -0.14 16.87
C HIS A 49 -7.27 0.68 16.68
N MET A 50 -6.70 0.74 15.48
CA MET A 50 -5.44 1.46 15.23
C MET A 50 -5.45 2.93 15.65
N PRO A 51 -6.56 3.70 15.47
CA PRO A 51 -6.60 5.09 15.94
C PRO A 51 -6.39 5.25 17.43
N GLU A 52 -6.80 4.27 18.25
CA GLU A 52 -6.60 4.27 19.71
C GLU A 52 -5.11 4.22 20.08
N TYR A 53 -4.28 3.70 19.17
CA TYR A 53 -2.82 3.61 19.32
C TYR A 53 -2.06 4.75 18.63
N GLY A 54 -2.80 5.77 18.11
CA GLY A 54 -2.21 6.89 17.41
C GLY A 54 -1.74 6.55 15.98
N VAL A 55 -2.19 5.43 15.42
CA VAL A 55 -1.86 5.00 14.04
C VAL A 55 -3.07 5.25 13.14
N THR A 56 -2.93 6.21 12.21
CA THR A 56 -4.03 6.66 11.36
C THR A 56 -3.90 6.23 9.90
N SER A 57 -2.84 5.48 9.57
CA SER A 57 -2.59 5.02 8.20
C SER A 57 -1.82 3.71 8.16
N LEU A 58 -2.17 2.87 7.19
CA LEU A 58 -1.55 1.57 6.96
C LEU A 58 -1.11 1.43 5.51
N LYS A 59 0.13 0.94 5.32
CA LYS A 59 0.73 0.68 4.01
C LYS A 59 0.60 -0.79 3.64
N LEU A 60 0.06 -1.04 2.44
CA LEU A 60 -0.07 -2.34 1.80
C LEU A 60 0.68 -2.35 0.47
N PHE A 61 1.05 -3.53 0.00
CA PHE A 61 1.76 -3.72 -1.27
C PHE A 61 0.98 -4.66 -2.20
N MET A 62 0.52 -4.16 -3.33
CA MET A 62 -0.10 -4.96 -4.38
C MET A 62 0.94 -5.60 -5.31
N ALA A 63 2.21 -5.25 -5.15
CA ALA A 63 3.37 -5.80 -5.85
C ALA A 63 4.03 -6.95 -5.06
N TYR A 64 5.18 -7.43 -5.56
CA TYR A 64 6.08 -8.36 -4.86
C TYR A 64 5.50 -9.76 -4.62
N ARG A 65 4.88 -10.35 -5.63
CA ARG A 65 4.32 -11.70 -5.57
C ARG A 65 5.29 -12.71 -4.93
N GLY A 66 4.79 -13.49 -3.98
CA GLY A 66 5.55 -14.48 -3.25
C GLY A 66 6.33 -13.95 -2.04
N GLN A 67 6.27 -12.65 -1.78
CA GLN A 67 6.78 -12.08 -0.53
C GLN A 67 5.67 -12.06 0.53
N PRO A 68 6.01 -12.16 1.82
CA PRO A 68 5.00 -12.19 2.89
C PRO A 68 4.16 -10.91 2.99
N TYR A 69 4.70 -9.77 2.52
CA TYR A 69 4.01 -8.50 2.51
C TYR A 69 3.20 -8.21 1.22
N HIS A 70 3.12 -9.18 0.30
CA HIS A 70 2.22 -9.06 -0.85
C HIS A 70 0.77 -9.17 -0.40
N CYS A 71 -0.03 -8.15 -0.71
CA CYS A 71 -1.46 -8.12 -0.47
C CYS A 71 -2.20 -8.33 -1.80
N ASP A 72 -3.01 -9.35 -1.86
CA ASP A 72 -3.92 -9.58 -2.98
C ASP A 72 -5.18 -8.71 -2.86
N ASP A 73 -6.08 -8.84 -3.82
CA ASP A 73 -7.31 -8.05 -3.86
C ASP A 73 -8.23 -8.33 -2.66
N ASP A 74 -8.26 -9.55 -2.13
CA ASP A 74 -9.02 -9.91 -0.93
C ASP A 74 -8.49 -9.15 0.28
N ALA A 75 -7.19 -9.16 0.48
CA ALA A 75 -6.54 -8.47 1.58
C ALA A 75 -6.74 -6.94 1.50
N VAL A 76 -6.60 -6.35 0.31
CA VAL A 76 -6.81 -4.90 0.12
C VAL A 76 -8.28 -4.53 0.36
N LEU A 77 -9.23 -5.32 -0.14
CA LEU A 77 -10.66 -5.08 0.06
C LEU A 77 -11.06 -5.17 1.53
N LYS A 78 -10.61 -6.19 2.25
CA LYS A 78 -10.88 -6.36 3.68
C LYS A 78 -10.28 -5.22 4.51
N ALA A 79 -9.05 -4.81 4.20
CA ALA A 79 -8.41 -3.66 4.85
C ALA A 79 -9.20 -2.37 4.64
N LEU A 80 -9.69 -2.11 3.41
CA LEU A 80 -10.55 -0.96 3.10
C LEU A 80 -11.89 -1.02 3.85
N GLN A 81 -12.51 -2.19 3.94
CA GLN A 81 -13.76 -2.36 4.69
C GLN A 81 -13.58 -2.13 6.19
N ALA A 82 -12.47 -2.59 6.77
CA ALA A 82 -12.12 -2.32 8.17
C ALA A 82 -11.81 -0.83 8.39
N SER A 83 -11.07 -0.21 7.45
CA SER A 83 -10.71 1.21 7.51
C SER A 83 -11.92 2.13 7.45
N LYS A 84 -12.97 1.76 6.72
CA LYS A 84 -14.22 2.51 6.67
C LYS A 84 -14.84 2.73 8.04
N LYS A 85 -14.68 1.78 8.96
CA LYS A 85 -15.22 1.88 10.33
C LYS A 85 -14.33 2.73 11.23
N SER A 86 -13.01 2.59 11.09
CA SER A 86 -12.03 3.22 11.97
C SER A 86 -11.56 4.61 11.50
N GLY A 87 -11.72 4.93 10.21
CA GLY A 87 -11.14 6.13 9.62
C GLY A 87 -9.63 6.04 9.35
N VAL A 88 -9.02 4.86 9.51
CA VAL A 88 -7.63 4.62 9.14
C VAL A 88 -7.47 4.73 7.62
N THR A 89 -6.48 5.47 7.15
CA THR A 89 -6.19 5.59 5.71
C THR A 89 -5.40 4.38 5.21
N ILE A 90 -5.93 3.66 4.24
CA ILE A 90 -5.20 2.60 3.55
C ILE A 90 -4.36 3.21 2.44
N MET A 91 -3.05 3.00 2.51
CA MET A 91 -2.07 3.42 1.51
C MET A 91 -1.59 2.21 0.73
N VAL A 92 -1.52 2.29 -0.59
CA VAL A 92 -1.08 1.16 -1.41
C VAL A 92 0.09 1.52 -2.32
N HIS A 93 1.07 0.62 -2.39
CA HIS A 93 2.02 0.54 -3.49
C HIS A 93 1.33 -0.24 -4.61
N ALA A 94 0.88 0.46 -5.63
CA ALA A 94 0.04 -0.09 -6.67
C ALA A 94 0.86 -0.42 -7.92
N GLU A 95 1.39 -1.63 -7.99
CA GLU A 95 1.95 -2.23 -9.19
C GLU A 95 1.43 -3.68 -9.34
N SER A 96 1.19 -4.12 -10.57
CA SER A 96 0.67 -5.47 -10.85
C SER A 96 1.73 -6.55 -10.58
N ALA A 97 1.58 -7.28 -9.48
CA ALA A 97 2.51 -8.32 -9.05
C ALA A 97 2.71 -9.42 -10.11
N ASP A 98 1.63 -9.83 -10.77
CA ASP A 98 1.65 -10.92 -11.76
C ASP A 98 2.32 -10.51 -13.07
N MET A 99 2.04 -9.29 -13.55
CA MET A 99 2.71 -8.74 -14.73
C MET A 99 4.21 -8.60 -14.48
N ILE A 100 4.59 -8.00 -13.34
CA ILE A 100 6.00 -7.84 -12.96
C ILE A 100 6.70 -9.18 -12.84
N ALA A 101 6.11 -10.17 -12.18
CA ALA A 101 6.72 -11.50 -12.03
C ALA A 101 6.98 -12.18 -13.38
N THR A 102 6.10 -11.98 -14.37
CA THR A 102 6.28 -12.46 -15.73
C THR A 102 7.40 -11.71 -16.45
N LEU A 103 7.36 -10.36 -16.40
CA LEU A 103 8.33 -9.51 -17.08
C LEU A 103 9.73 -9.67 -16.50
N GLN A 104 9.88 -9.83 -15.19
CA GLN A 104 11.17 -10.10 -14.55
C GLN A 104 11.82 -11.39 -15.09
N LYS A 105 11.03 -12.45 -15.27
CA LYS A 105 11.54 -13.72 -15.87
C LYS A 105 11.97 -13.52 -17.32
N GLN A 106 11.21 -12.76 -18.11
CA GLN A 106 11.53 -12.48 -19.50
C GLN A 106 12.80 -11.62 -19.63
N VAL A 107 12.91 -10.57 -18.82
CA VAL A 107 14.09 -9.70 -18.77
C VAL A 107 15.33 -10.49 -18.36
N ALA A 108 15.25 -11.32 -17.33
CA ALA A 108 16.36 -12.19 -16.91
C ALA A 108 16.76 -13.18 -18.01
N ALA A 109 15.80 -13.80 -18.69
CA ALA A 109 16.05 -14.71 -19.80
C ALA A 109 16.71 -14.05 -21.01
N SER A 110 16.52 -12.73 -21.20
CA SER A 110 17.21 -11.97 -22.24
C SER A 110 18.68 -11.62 -21.92
N GLY A 111 19.18 -12.06 -20.76
CA GLY A 111 20.56 -11.81 -20.32
C GLY A 111 20.77 -10.47 -19.61
N VAL A 112 19.71 -9.72 -19.35
CA VAL A 112 19.79 -8.46 -18.58
C VAL A 112 19.80 -8.78 -17.10
N THR A 113 20.95 -8.60 -16.46
CA THR A 113 21.15 -8.87 -15.01
C THR A 113 21.46 -7.61 -14.20
N GLY A 114 21.66 -6.47 -14.83
CA GLY A 114 21.97 -5.20 -14.16
C GLY A 114 20.71 -4.43 -13.70
N PRO A 115 20.90 -3.30 -13.00
CA PRO A 115 19.80 -2.49 -12.44
C PRO A 115 18.75 -2.06 -13.47
N ILE A 116 19.11 -1.90 -14.73
CA ILE A 116 18.18 -1.56 -15.82
C ILE A 116 17.05 -2.60 -15.95
N GLY A 117 17.29 -3.85 -15.57
CA GLY A 117 16.27 -4.90 -15.57
C GLY A 117 15.08 -4.57 -14.66
N HIS A 118 15.29 -3.77 -13.61
CA HIS A 118 14.20 -3.29 -12.78
C HIS A 118 13.23 -2.42 -13.58
N ALA A 119 13.73 -1.42 -14.28
CA ALA A 119 12.91 -0.53 -15.11
C ALA A 119 12.24 -1.28 -16.27
N LEU A 120 12.97 -2.18 -16.94
CA LEU A 120 12.43 -2.96 -18.07
C LEU A 120 11.29 -3.92 -17.65
N SER A 121 11.31 -4.39 -16.41
CA SER A 121 10.26 -5.25 -15.87
C SER A 121 9.07 -4.50 -15.26
N ARG A 122 9.12 -3.16 -15.27
CA ARG A 122 8.07 -2.28 -14.72
C ARG A 122 7.71 -1.17 -15.70
N PRO A 123 7.15 -1.50 -16.87
CA PRO A 123 6.62 -0.48 -17.76
C PRO A 123 5.43 0.23 -17.10
N PRO A 124 5.13 1.50 -17.45
CA PRO A 124 4.06 2.30 -16.83
C PRO A 124 2.72 1.58 -16.69
N VAL A 125 2.37 0.73 -17.65
CA VAL A 125 1.09 -0.01 -17.63
C VAL A 125 0.90 -0.93 -16.42
N VAL A 126 1.97 -1.38 -15.76
CA VAL A 126 1.82 -2.24 -14.56
C VAL A 126 1.39 -1.43 -13.33
N GLU A 127 1.73 -0.13 -13.30
CA GLU A 127 1.23 0.81 -12.29
C GLU A 127 -0.21 1.24 -12.64
N GLU A 128 -0.49 1.59 -13.90
CA GLU A 128 -1.81 2.01 -14.38
C GLU A 128 -2.89 0.95 -14.10
N GLU A 129 -2.60 -0.32 -14.37
CA GLU A 129 -3.50 -1.45 -14.09
C GLU A 129 -3.78 -1.57 -12.59
N ALA A 130 -2.75 -1.59 -11.77
CA ALA A 130 -2.90 -1.77 -10.33
C ALA A 130 -3.61 -0.59 -9.67
N VAL A 131 -3.34 0.64 -10.11
CA VAL A 131 -4.05 1.85 -9.66
C VAL A 131 -5.53 1.78 -10.04
N SER A 132 -5.85 1.35 -11.26
CA SER A 132 -7.24 1.17 -11.68
C SER A 132 -7.96 0.14 -10.80
N ARG A 133 -7.33 -0.99 -10.53
CA ARG A 133 -7.87 -2.06 -9.70
C ARG A 133 -8.05 -1.61 -8.24
N ALA A 134 -7.06 -0.91 -7.66
CA ALA A 134 -7.14 -0.33 -6.32
C ALA A 134 -8.32 0.65 -6.19
N ALA A 135 -8.55 1.49 -7.21
CA ALA A 135 -9.68 2.41 -7.25
C ALA A 135 -11.04 1.70 -7.27
N TYR A 136 -11.17 0.60 -8.01
CA TYR A 136 -12.39 -0.21 -7.98
C TYR A 136 -12.62 -0.89 -6.62
N LEU A 137 -11.56 -1.35 -5.95
CA LEU A 137 -11.67 -1.91 -4.60
C LEU A 137 -12.12 -0.84 -3.59
N ALA A 138 -11.60 0.39 -3.71
CA ALA A 138 -12.02 1.53 -2.89
C ALA A 138 -13.50 1.90 -3.13
N GLU A 139 -13.94 1.93 -4.39
CA GLU A 139 -15.34 2.15 -4.78
C GLU A 139 -16.25 1.07 -4.16
N LEU A 140 -15.89 -0.21 -4.31
CA LEU A 140 -16.65 -1.33 -3.75
C LEU A 140 -16.72 -1.28 -2.21
N ALA A 141 -15.62 -0.95 -1.55
CA ALA A 141 -15.58 -0.80 -0.09
C ALA A 141 -16.31 0.47 0.37
N ALA A 142 -16.50 1.45 -0.50
CA ALA A 142 -16.91 2.82 -0.19
C ALA A 142 -16.02 3.43 0.92
N ALA A 143 -14.70 3.26 0.78
CA ALA A 143 -13.67 3.71 1.71
C ALA A 143 -12.54 4.43 0.96
N PRO A 144 -11.92 5.47 1.55
CA PRO A 144 -10.82 6.17 0.89
C PRO A 144 -9.58 5.28 0.77
N ILE A 145 -8.87 5.46 -0.35
CA ILE A 145 -7.58 4.83 -0.61
C ILE A 145 -6.56 5.88 -1.03
N TYR A 146 -5.35 5.77 -0.52
CA TYR A 146 -4.23 6.63 -0.88
C TYR A 146 -3.25 5.84 -1.75
N ILE A 147 -3.06 6.27 -2.99
CA ILE A 147 -2.06 5.70 -3.89
C ILE A 147 -0.75 6.45 -3.67
N VAL A 148 0.28 5.76 -3.19
CA VAL A 148 1.57 6.40 -2.89
C VAL A 148 2.46 6.47 -4.14
N HIS A 149 3.34 7.46 -4.19
CA HIS A 149 4.44 7.62 -5.16
C HIS A 149 4.05 7.29 -6.62
N VAL A 150 2.93 7.80 -7.09
CA VAL A 150 2.45 7.62 -8.48
C VAL A 150 3.45 8.24 -9.46
N THR A 151 3.91 7.46 -10.43
CA THR A 151 4.94 7.87 -11.38
C THR A 151 4.48 7.77 -12.84
N ALA A 152 3.51 6.93 -13.15
CA ALA A 152 2.98 6.75 -14.48
C ALA A 152 1.89 7.78 -14.81
N LYS A 153 2.01 8.45 -15.98
CA LYS A 153 1.01 9.40 -16.44
C LYS A 153 -0.40 8.79 -16.51
N GLY A 154 -0.51 7.57 -17.06
CA GLY A 154 -1.81 6.89 -17.18
C GLY A 154 -2.42 6.54 -15.81
N ALA A 155 -1.60 6.26 -14.80
CA ALA A 155 -2.09 6.07 -13.42
C ALA A 155 -2.73 7.36 -12.87
N MET A 156 -2.12 8.53 -13.12
CA MET A 156 -2.70 9.82 -12.76
C MET A 156 -4.01 10.11 -13.49
N GLU A 157 -4.09 9.74 -14.76
CA GLU A 157 -5.33 9.89 -15.55
C GLU A 157 -6.46 9.01 -14.96
N VAL A 158 -6.14 7.80 -14.54
CA VAL A 158 -7.09 6.91 -13.84
C VAL A 158 -7.55 7.53 -12.51
N ILE A 159 -6.64 8.02 -11.69
CA ILE A 159 -6.97 8.63 -10.39
C ILE A 159 -7.91 9.81 -10.60
N ARG A 160 -7.60 10.69 -11.54
CA ARG A 160 -8.44 11.86 -11.88
C ARG A 160 -9.83 11.44 -12.33
N ASP A 161 -9.94 10.50 -13.29
CA ASP A 161 -11.23 9.99 -13.79
C ASP A 161 -12.09 9.43 -12.64
N ARG A 162 -11.46 8.69 -11.72
CA ARG A 162 -12.16 8.11 -10.58
C ARG A 162 -12.57 9.17 -9.55
N TYR A 163 -11.70 10.12 -9.26
CA TYR A 163 -11.99 11.23 -8.37
C TYR A 163 -13.16 12.08 -8.88
N GLU A 164 -13.17 12.42 -10.18
CA GLU A 164 -14.27 13.17 -10.83
C GLU A 164 -15.60 12.41 -10.79
N LYS A 165 -15.56 11.08 -10.73
CA LYS A 165 -16.75 10.21 -10.53
C LYS A 165 -17.15 10.01 -9.07
N GLY A 166 -16.46 10.66 -8.13
CA GLY A 166 -16.75 10.60 -6.70
C GLY A 166 -16.20 9.38 -5.98
N VAL A 167 -15.29 8.64 -6.60
CA VAL A 167 -14.56 7.55 -5.90
C VAL A 167 -13.51 8.19 -4.99
N PRO A 168 -13.42 7.79 -3.71
CA PRO A 168 -12.50 8.41 -2.76
C PRO A 168 -11.05 7.93 -2.93
N VAL A 169 -10.46 8.17 -4.09
CA VAL A 169 -9.05 7.88 -4.41
C VAL A 169 -8.26 9.16 -4.26
N VAL A 170 -7.14 9.10 -3.54
CA VAL A 170 -6.28 10.25 -3.27
C VAL A 170 -4.84 9.94 -3.65
N GLU A 171 -4.17 10.91 -4.25
CA GLU A 171 -2.72 10.97 -4.45
C GLU A 171 -2.28 12.43 -4.24
N LEU A 172 -1.31 12.67 -3.37
CA LEU A 172 -0.89 14.04 -3.00
C LEU A 172 0.58 14.32 -3.31
N GLU A 173 1.37 13.30 -3.64
CA GLU A 173 2.83 13.44 -3.75
C GLU A 173 3.26 14.27 -4.96
N ASN A 174 2.45 14.30 -6.00
CA ASN A 174 2.74 15.08 -7.23
C ASN A 174 1.99 16.41 -7.32
N GLY A 175 1.22 16.79 -6.30
CA GLY A 175 0.55 18.10 -6.23
C GLY A 175 -0.47 18.36 -7.35
N LEU A 176 -1.02 17.32 -7.96
CA LEU A 176 -1.89 17.40 -9.13
C LEU A 176 -3.39 17.28 -8.84
N LEU A 177 -3.75 17.11 -7.57
CA LEU A 177 -5.16 17.24 -7.16
C LEU A 177 -5.43 18.63 -6.63
N PRO A 178 -6.55 19.24 -7.03
CA PRO A 178 -6.92 20.58 -6.59
C PRO A 178 -7.21 20.65 -5.10
#